data_405a7619c7c0f6f4a128b99bdb8d71d9
#
_entry.id   405a7619c7c0f6f4a128b99bdb8d71d9
#
_cell.length_a   1.000
_cell.length_b   1.000
_cell.length_c   1.000
_cell.angle_alpha   90.00
_cell.angle_beta   90.00
_cell.angle_gamma   90.00
#
_symmetry.space_group_name_H-M   'P 1'
#
loop_
_entity.id
_entity.type
_entity.pdbx_description
1 polymer ?
#
loop_
_entity_poly.entity_id
_entity_poly.type
_entity_poly.pdbx_seq_one_letter_code
_entity_poly.pdbx_strand_id
1 'polypeptide(L)'
;MVKMLDTVKSIDQNSIQINQNVFEGLYRYDKEGHLVLAGAKSEKTEDGGMVHVYRLRKDAKWSNGDPVVAQDYVYAWRKLLSLKESASNWTNLLILKNAEEIRDGQEDMESLGVQALDDHTLRVELRANSPYYKEIFASTAMFPQNHTVAEKYGDEYGKTSASTVFNGPFSVVGLEQGSKKWELVKNKNYWGKKDVKLERIKYVVERDQPSAQKDFFKGKCDYVRIGCSYDEKLASKKGFHKRLIPEVSMICFNQKRQVTGNVHFRRAVTYAIDRKKIAASKTFHAKDLYGIVPANYSYSPENDVDYREDAGNIVGLDKKKAQNEWKQAQKETGRNQVTLTLMFTENSRYSDISGKIKKDLETTLPGLQIKIKMVELNETLERAFDHNYDMFYQSWQPSCVDPLAFIVNGGMEHLREDYHNPEYRNNLEKAAACGGDFSKRRGFIIAAEKDLVGKDAFVAPLFQQENGYLLNPNLRCVGFVPYGSACILRDAWIKK
;
A
#
# COMPACT_ATOMS: atom_id res chain seq x y z
N MET A 1 15.91 8.76 1.37
CA MET A 1 16.97 8.17 0.52
C MET A 1 16.49 6.79 0.06
N VAL A 2 16.95 6.33 -1.09
CA VAL A 2 16.72 4.95 -1.56
C VAL A 2 17.53 4.01 -0.67
N LYS A 3 16.88 2.97 -0.14
CA LYS A 3 17.54 2.00 0.74
C LYS A 3 18.03 0.79 -0.03
N MET A 4 17.29 0.38 -1.08
CA MET A 4 17.54 -0.87 -1.77
C MET A 4 16.87 -0.91 -3.16
N LEU A 5 17.53 -1.57 -4.12
CA LEU A 5 16.99 -1.88 -5.45
C LEU A 5 16.50 -3.35 -5.57
N ASP A 6 16.71 -4.18 -4.55
CA ASP A 6 16.19 -5.55 -4.51
C ASP A 6 14.66 -5.49 -4.43
N THR A 7 13.97 -5.99 -5.46
CA THR A 7 12.50 -5.89 -5.60
C THR A 7 11.76 -6.61 -4.48
N VAL A 8 12.27 -7.74 -4.00
CA VAL A 8 11.62 -8.55 -2.97
C VAL A 8 11.88 -8.05 -1.54
N LYS A 9 12.98 -7.30 -1.32
CA LYS A 9 13.33 -6.72 -0.01
C LYS A 9 12.91 -5.25 0.14
N SER A 10 12.48 -4.57 -0.94
CA SER A 10 12.13 -3.15 -0.92
C SER A 10 10.74 -2.92 -0.35
N ILE A 11 10.65 -2.26 0.81
CA ILE A 11 9.39 -1.92 1.48
C ILE A 11 9.19 -0.39 1.63
N ASP A 12 10.21 0.41 1.40
CA ASP A 12 10.11 1.85 1.52
C ASP A 12 9.70 2.54 0.21
N GLN A 13 8.96 3.63 0.33
CA GLN A 13 8.38 4.37 -0.79
C GLN A 13 9.42 4.90 -1.79
N ASN A 14 10.64 5.23 -1.35
CA ASN A 14 11.67 5.75 -2.26
C ASN A 14 12.28 4.63 -3.10
N SER A 15 12.53 3.47 -2.50
CA SER A 15 12.99 2.28 -3.21
C SER A 15 11.93 1.78 -4.21
N ILE A 16 10.66 1.71 -3.80
CA ILE A 16 9.52 1.34 -4.66
C ILE A 16 9.40 2.32 -5.85
N GLN A 17 9.56 3.64 -5.61
CA GLN A 17 9.55 4.65 -6.65
C GLN A 17 10.59 4.39 -7.75
N ILE A 18 11.79 3.98 -7.38
CA ILE A 18 12.85 3.67 -8.35
C ILE A 18 12.57 2.35 -9.03
N ASN A 19 12.26 1.29 -8.24
CA ASN A 19 12.02 -0.06 -8.76
C ASN A 19 10.88 -0.07 -9.80
N GLN A 20 9.83 0.72 -9.60
CA GLN A 20 8.71 0.87 -10.55
C GLN A 20 9.14 1.40 -11.93
N ASN A 21 10.28 2.07 -12.03
CA ASN A 21 10.79 2.67 -13.27
C ASN A 21 11.97 1.91 -13.88
N VAL A 22 12.59 0.99 -13.14
CA VAL A 22 13.78 0.28 -13.62
C VAL A 22 13.58 -1.23 -13.76
N PHE A 23 12.48 -1.75 -13.21
CA PHE A 23 12.05 -3.13 -13.41
C PHE A 23 10.66 -3.19 -14.06
N GLU A 24 10.31 -4.36 -14.58
CA GLU A 24 9.02 -4.66 -15.18
C GLU A 24 8.62 -6.10 -14.87
N GLY A 25 7.36 -6.32 -14.43
CA GLY A 25 6.79 -7.62 -14.14
C GLY A 25 6.05 -8.25 -15.30
N LEU A 26 5.16 -9.21 -15.03
CA LEU A 26 4.24 -9.79 -16.02
C LEU A 26 3.30 -8.72 -16.58
N TYR A 27 2.82 -7.84 -15.69
CA TYR A 27 1.99 -6.69 -15.97
C TYR A 27 2.67 -5.40 -15.48
N ARG A 28 2.21 -4.29 -16.00
CA ARG A 28 2.54 -2.93 -15.54
C ARG A 28 1.32 -2.03 -15.62
N TYR A 29 1.37 -0.90 -14.94
CA TYR A 29 0.42 0.18 -15.15
C TYR A 29 0.90 1.10 -16.28
N ASP A 30 -0.04 1.55 -17.12
CA ASP A 30 0.22 2.60 -18.09
C ASP A 30 0.13 4.00 -17.44
N LYS A 31 0.23 5.05 -18.24
CA LYS A 31 0.19 6.44 -17.74
C LYS A 31 -1.20 6.87 -17.25
N GLU A 32 -2.25 6.17 -17.66
CA GLU A 32 -3.63 6.36 -17.18
C GLU A 32 -3.93 5.54 -15.92
N GLY A 33 -3.08 4.60 -15.54
CA GLY A 33 -3.26 3.70 -14.41
C GLY A 33 -3.96 2.39 -14.75
N HIS A 34 -4.12 2.06 -16.04
CA HIS A 34 -4.67 0.77 -16.46
C HIS A 34 -3.60 -0.31 -16.47
N LEU A 35 -4.01 -1.53 -16.14
CA LEU A 35 -3.15 -2.71 -16.24
C LEU A 35 -2.99 -3.16 -17.67
N VAL A 36 -1.74 -3.36 -18.08
CA VAL A 36 -1.40 -3.89 -19.40
C VAL A 36 -0.34 -4.98 -19.27
N LEU A 37 -0.33 -5.94 -20.20
CA LEU A 37 0.74 -6.93 -20.31
C LEU A 37 2.09 -6.23 -20.58
N ALA A 38 3.13 -6.71 -19.91
CA ALA A 38 4.46 -6.11 -19.91
C ALA A 38 5.54 -7.14 -20.29
N GLY A 39 6.22 -7.77 -19.34
CA GLY A 39 7.15 -8.88 -19.61
C GLY A 39 6.44 -10.11 -20.18
N ALA A 40 5.17 -10.31 -19.86
CA ALA A 40 4.31 -11.25 -20.57
C ALA A 40 3.81 -10.65 -21.90
N LYS A 41 3.87 -11.45 -22.99
CA LYS A 41 3.29 -11.12 -24.30
C LYS A 41 1.83 -11.55 -24.39
N SER A 42 1.48 -12.67 -23.77
CA SER A 42 0.12 -13.20 -23.72
C SER A 42 -0.08 -14.03 -22.46
N GLU A 43 -1.33 -14.21 -22.11
CA GLU A 43 -1.79 -15.05 -21.02
C GLU A 43 -2.86 -16.00 -21.54
N LYS A 44 -2.85 -17.25 -21.06
CA LYS A 44 -3.92 -18.22 -21.22
C LYS A 44 -4.37 -18.65 -19.82
N THR A 45 -5.66 -18.58 -19.56
CA THR A 45 -6.27 -19.03 -18.32
C THR A 45 -6.85 -20.43 -18.52
N GLU A 46 -6.60 -21.31 -17.57
CA GLU A 46 -7.05 -22.70 -17.54
C GLU A 46 -7.70 -23.01 -16.17
N ASP A 47 -8.31 -24.17 -16.05
CA ASP A 47 -8.88 -24.68 -14.80
C ASP A 47 -9.77 -23.66 -14.07
N GLY A 48 -10.75 -23.09 -14.79
CA GLY A 48 -11.72 -22.14 -14.22
C GLY A 48 -11.10 -20.87 -13.61
N GLY A 49 -9.88 -20.50 -14.04
CA GLY A 49 -9.20 -19.31 -13.51
C GLY A 49 -8.20 -19.61 -12.40
N MET A 50 -7.93 -20.88 -12.12
CA MET A 50 -6.94 -21.29 -11.13
C MET A 50 -5.52 -21.39 -11.72
N VAL A 51 -5.38 -21.64 -13.02
CA VAL A 51 -4.10 -21.78 -13.70
C VAL A 51 -3.94 -20.73 -14.76
N HIS A 52 -2.81 -20.04 -14.74
CA HIS A 52 -2.43 -19.01 -15.69
C HIS A 52 -1.11 -19.40 -16.36
N VAL A 53 -1.12 -19.47 -17.69
CA VAL A 53 0.08 -19.76 -18.48
C VAL A 53 0.47 -18.52 -19.26
N TYR A 54 1.62 -17.96 -18.89
CA TYR A 54 2.17 -16.75 -19.51
C TYR A 54 3.19 -17.11 -20.57
N ARG A 55 3.07 -16.51 -21.76
CA ARG A 55 4.13 -16.49 -22.76
C ARG A 55 4.94 -15.21 -22.57
N LEU A 56 6.17 -15.33 -22.15
CA LEU A 56 7.07 -14.19 -21.95
C LEU A 56 7.57 -13.66 -23.29
N ARG A 57 7.99 -12.38 -23.29
CA ARG A 57 8.59 -11.76 -24.47
C ARG A 57 9.98 -12.31 -24.71
N LYS A 58 10.22 -12.83 -25.92
CA LYS A 58 11.54 -13.33 -26.33
C LYS A 58 12.57 -12.22 -26.58
N ASP A 59 12.10 -10.98 -26.76
CA ASP A 59 12.93 -9.78 -26.94
C ASP A 59 13.18 -9.00 -25.64
N ALA A 60 12.62 -9.44 -24.50
CA ALA A 60 12.91 -8.88 -23.21
C ALA A 60 14.32 -9.25 -22.73
N LYS A 61 15.10 -8.23 -22.35
CA LYS A 61 16.48 -8.38 -21.89
C LYS A 61 16.74 -7.57 -20.63
N TRP A 62 17.61 -8.09 -19.83
CA TRP A 62 18.25 -7.34 -18.74
C TRP A 62 19.23 -6.30 -19.28
N SER A 63 19.57 -5.29 -18.49
CA SER A 63 20.48 -4.19 -18.89
C SER A 63 21.90 -4.66 -19.24
N ASN A 64 22.33 -5.81 -18.73
CA ASN A 64 23.60 -6.45 -19.07
C ASN A 64 23.54 -7.27 -20.39
N GLY A 65 22.36 -7.41 -20.98
CA GLY A 65 22.13 -8.14 -22.25
C GLY A 65 21.58 -9.55 -22.12
N ASP A 66 21.56 -10.13 -20.90
CA ASP A 66 20.96 -11.44 -20.64
C ASP A 66 19.48 -11.45 -21.02
N PRO A 67 18.92 -12.58 -21.48
CA PRO A 67 17.48 -12.71 -21.69
C PRO A 67 16.72 -12.68 -20.36
N VAL A 68 15.51 -12.14 -20.34
CA VAL A 68 14.58 -12.30 -19.23
C VAL A 68 13.86 -13.64 -19.43
N VAL A 69 14.02 -14.55 -18.48
CA VAL A 69 13.49 -15.92 -18.57
C VAL A 69 12.48 -16.24 -17.47
N ALA A 70 11.68 -17.29 -17.66
CA ALA A 70 10.68 -17.71 -16.67
C ALA A 70 11.31 -18.07 -15.31
N GLN A 71 12.54 -18.58 -15.30
CA GLN A 71 13.29 -18.89 -14.08
C GLN A 71 13.57 -17.67 -13.23
N ASP A 72 13.68 -16.45 -13.81
CA ASP A 72 13.88 -15.20 -13.07
C ASP A 72 12.67 -14.87 -12.18
N TYR A 73 11.44 -15.21 -12.62
CA TYR A 73 10.22 -15.07 -11.83
C TYR A 73 10.14 -16.13 -10.72
N VAL A 74 10.41 -17.39 -11.06
CA VAL A 74 10.42 -18.50 -10.09
C VAL A 74 11.40 -18.21 -8.97
N TYR A 75 12.62 -17.79 -9.32
CA TYR A 75 13.67 -17.42 -8.37
C TYR A 75 13.20 -16.29 -7.44
N ALA A 76 12.70 -15.18 -8.01
CA ALA A 76 12.27 -14.01 -7.24
C ALA A 76 11.14 -14.34 -6.26
N TRP A 77 10.14 -15.12 -6.69
CA TRP A 77 8.99 -15.46 -5.84
C TRP A 77 9.34 -16.46 -4.75
N ARG A 78 10.15 -17.46 -5.04
CA ARG A 78 10.69 -18.38 -4.00
C ARG A 78 11.56 -17.65 -3.00
N LYS A 79 12.43 -16.74 -3.45
CA LYS A 79 13.24 -15.88 -2.58
C LYS A 79 12.37 -15.02 -1.68
N LEU A 80 11.32 -14.37 -2.23
CA LEU A 80 10.38 -13.57 -1.45
C LEU A 80 9.72 -14.41 -0.35
N LEU A 81 9.28 -15.64 -0.67
CA LEU A 81 8.63 -16.53 0.29
C LEU A 81 9.60 -17.02 1.39
N SER A 82 10.88 -17.20 1.07
CA SER A 82 11.90 -17.65 2.03
C SER A 82 12.30 -16.59 3.06
N LEU A 83 11.98 -15.32 2.85
CA LEU A 83 12.31 -14.24 3.78
C LEU A 83 11.52 -14.41 5.09
N LYS A 84 12.21 -14.76 6.19
CA LYS A 84 11.58 -15.05 7.49
C LYS A 84 11.12 -13.80 8.23
N GLU A 85 11.73 -12.64 7.97
CA GLU A 85 11.46 -11.41 8.73
C GLU A 85 10.65 -10.43 7.91
N SER A 86 9.76 -9.73 8.59
CA SER A 86 9.15 -8.40 8.34
C SER A 86 8.98 -7.88 6.90
N ALA A 87 9.30 -8.60 5.87
CA ALA A 87 8.96 -8.21 4.51
C ALA A 87 7.45 -8.37 4.33
N SER A 88 6.72 -7.33 4.64
CA SER A 88 5.26 -7.26 4.44
C SER A 88 4.80 -7.68 3.03
N ASN A 89 5.73 -7.72 2.08
CA ASN A 89 5.49 -8.06 0.68
C ASN A 89 5.25 -9.56 0.44
N TRP A 90 5.65 -10.47 1.32
CA TRP A 90 5.44 -11.90 1.14
C TRP A 90 3.94 -12.28 1.09
N THR A 91 3.08 -11.47 1.71
CA THR A 91 1.63 -11.67 1.69
C THR A 91 1.05 -11.62 0.27
N ASN A 92 1.74 -10.98 -0.68
CA ASN A 92 1.35 -11.03 -2.09
C ASN A 92 1.41 -12.44 -2.68
N LEU A 93 2.24 -13.32 -2.10
CA LEU A 93 2.37 -14.71 -2.54
C LEU A 93 1.27 -15.63 -2.00
N LEU A 94 0.46 -15.19 -1.01
CA LEU A 94 -0.67 -15.97 -0.49
C LEU A 94 -1.74 -16.28 -1.55
N ILE A 95 -1.69 -15.59 -2.68
CA ILE A 95 -2.52 -15.90 -3.84
C ILE A 95 -2.09 -17.21 -4.52
N LEU A 96 -0.84 -17.62 -4.38
CA LEU A 96 -0.28 -18.82 -5.01
C LEU A 96 -0.61 -20.08 -4.19
N LYS A 97 -0.82 -21.17 -4.90
CA LYS A 97 -0.96 -22.49 -4.30
C LYS A 97 0.26 -22.81 -3.43
N ASN A 98 0.03 -23.41 -2.29
CA ASN A 98 0.99 -23.88 -1.29
C ASN A 98 1.85 -22.78 -0.63
N ALA A 99 1.61 -21.47 -0.87
CA ALA A 99 2.44 -20.43 -0.29
C ALA A 99 2.37 -20.36 1.24
N GLU A 100 1.18 -20.54 1.82
CA GLU A 100 0.96 -20.56 3.27
C GLU A 100 1.53 -21.85 3.89
N GLU A 101 1.24 -22.98 3.27
CA GLU A 101 1.69 -24.31 3.68
C GLU A 101 3.23 -24.42 3.72
N ILE A 102 3.91 -23.81 2.75
CA ILE A 102 5.38 -23.73 2.72
C ILE A 102 5.91 -22.87 3.88
N ARG A 103 5.26 -21.74 4.15
CA ARG A 103 5.66 -20.88 5.28
C ARG A 103 5.47 -21.55 6.64
N ASP A 104 4.44 -22.38 6.75
CA ASP A 104 4.15 -23.17 7.96
C ASP A 104 5.02 -24.43 8.06
N GLY A 105 5.89 -24.71 7.06
CA GLY A 105 6.77 -25.86 7.03
C GLY A 105 6.05 -27.18 6.73
N GLN A 106 4.86 -27.11 6.12
CA GLN A 106 4.04 -28.28 5.78
C GLN A 106 4.32 -28.78 4.35
N GLU A 107 4.87 -27.90 3.50
CA GLU A 107 5.19 -28.20 2.10
C GLU A 107 6.60 -27.67 1.74
N ASP A 108 7.20 -28.26 0.71
CA ASP A 108 8.51 -27.86 0.20
C ASP A 108 8.41 -26.64 -0.73
N MET A 109 9.48 -25.84 -0.82
CA MET A 109 9.55 -24.63 -1.64
C MET A 109 9.28 -24.91 -3.13
N GLU A 110 9.60 -26.09 -3.60
CA GLU A 110 9.39 -26.55 -4.98
C GLU A 110 7.92 -26.70 -5.32
N SER A 111 7.05 -26.93 -4.33
CA SER A 111 5.59 -27.09 -4.50
C SER A 111 4.85 -25.75 -4.66
N LEU A 112 5.55 -24.60 -4.51
CA LEU A 112 4.95 -23.29 -4.75
C LEU A 112 4.33 -23.22 -6.14
N GLY A 113 3.10 -22.70 -6.22
CA GLY A 113 2.31 -22.58 -7.46
C GLY A 113 2.93 -21.71 -8.55
N VAL A 114 4.24 -21.87 -8.82
CA VAL A 114 4.95 -21.19 -9.90
C VAL A 114 6.00 -22.12 -10.53
N GLN A 115 6.00 -22.23 -11.85
CA GLN A 115 6.90 -23.13 -12.59
C GLN A 115 7.33 -22.52 -13.94
N ALA A 116 8.62 -22.59 -14.24
CA ALA A 116 9.15 -22.36 -15.58
C ALA A 116 9.00 -23.66 -16.38
N LEU A 117 8.14 -23.65 -17.40
CA LEU A 117 7.96 -24.80 -18.29
C LEU A 117 9.06 -24.84 -19.38
N ASP A 118 9.48 -23.68 -19.80
CA ASP A 118 10.64 -23.39 -20.64
C ASP A 118 11.10 -21.95 -20.38
N ASP A 119 12.14 -21.47 -21.06
CA ASP A 119 12.70 -20.12 -20.85
C ASP A 119 11.66 -18.99 -21.01
N HIS A 120 10.62 -19.21 -21.80
CA HIS A 120 9.62 -18.18 -22.12
C HIS A 120 8.18 -18.58 -21.78
N THR A 121 8.00 -19.65 -21.02
CA THR A 121 6.68 -20.09 -20.58
C THR A 121 6.67 -20.24 -19.05
N LEU A 122 5.93 -19.36 -18.38
CA LEU A 122 5.71 -19.39 -16.94
C LEU A 122 4.30 -19.91 -16.67
N ARG A 123 4.18 -20.97 -15.86
CA ARG A 123 2.92 -21.47 -15.35
C ARG A 123 2.75 -21.02 -13.91
N VAL A 124 1.59 -20.45 -13.63
CA VAL A 124 1.23 -19.98 -12.28
C VAL A 124 -0.07 -20.65 -11.87
N GLU A 125 -0.11 -21.23 -10.67
CA GLU A 125 -1.27 -21.85 -10.09
C GLU A 125 -1.69 -21.09 -8.84
N LEU A 126 -2.93 -20.59 -8.85
CA LEU A 126 -3.49 -19.83 -7.73
C LEU A 126 -4.10 -20.78 -6.69
N ARG A 127 -4.11 -20.36 -5.44
CA ARG A 127 -4.80 -21.05 -4.33
C ARG A 127 -6.32 -20.97 -4.50
N ALA A 128 -6.81 -19.85 -5.01
CA ALA A 128 -8.20 -19.60 -5.34
C ALA A 128 -8.29 -18.66 -6.53
N ASN A 129 -9.36 -18.77 -7.33
CA ASN A 129 -9.59 -17.83 -8.41
C ASN A 129 -9.79 -16.42 -7.81
N SER A 130 -8.82 -15.54 -8.05
CA SER A 130 -8.81 -14.17 -7.56
C SER A 130 -8.93 -13.19 -8.73
N PRO A 131 -9.93 -12.33 -8.72
CA PRO A 131 -10.09 -11.34 -9.78
C PRO A 131 -8.99 -10.25 -9.80
N TYR A 132 -8.19 -10.14 -8.72
CA TYR A 132 -7.13 -9.12 -8.56
C TYR A 132 -5.72 -9.70 -8.71
N TYR A 133 -5.56 -10.89 -9.29
CA TYR A 133 -4.22 -11.48 -9.47
C TYR A 133 -3.31 -10.62 -10.36
N LYS A 134 -3.87 -9.92 -11.35
CA LYS A 134 -3.11 -9.04 -12.25
C LYS A 134 -2.49 -7.87 -11.52
N GLU A 135 -3.26 -7.26 -10.63
CA GLU A 135 -2.83 -6.16 -9.76
C GLU A 135 -1.70 -6.59 -8.82
N ILE A 136 -1.83 -7.80 -8.26
CA ILE A 136 -0.79 -8.38 -7.41
C ILE A 136 0.49 -8.60 -8.23
N PHE A 137 0.38 -9.20 -9.43
CA PHE A 137 1.53 -9.47 -10.29
C PHE A 137 2.13 -8.20 -10.94
N ALA A 138 1.45 -7.07 -10.87
CA ALA A 138 1.96 -5.76 -11.26
C ALA A 138 2.68 -5.02 -10.13
N SER A 139 2.66 -5.55 -8.90
CA SER A 139 3.41 -4.97 -7.77
C SER A 139 4.90 -5.23 -7.90
N THR A 140 5.72 -4.26 -7.42
CA THR A 140 7.19 -4.37 -7.53
C THR A 140 7.77 -5.59 -6.84
N ALA A 141 7.14 -6.09 -5.79
CA ALA A 141 7.56 -7.30 -5.08
C ALA A 141 7.46 -8.58 -5.93
N MET A 142 6.58 -8.57 -6.95
CA MET A 142 6.37 -9.70 -7.86
C MET A 142 7.18 -9.58 -9.16
N PHE A 143 8.04 -8.56 -9.28
CA PHE A 143 8.92 -8.42 -10.44
C PHE A 143 10.03 -9.47 -10.43
N PRO A 144 10.50 -9.91 -11.61
CA PRO A 144 11.55 -10.91 -11.70
C PRO A 144 12.88 -10.36 -11.19
N GLN A 145 13.80 -11.25 -10.84
CA GLN A 145 15.20 -10.95 -10.57
C GLN A 145 16.07 -11.81 -11.49
N ASN A 146 17.09 -11.21 -12.11
CA ASN A 146 18.07 -12.00 -12.84
C ASN A 146 18.73 -12.98 -11.84
N HIS A 147 18.32 -14.24 -11.90
CA HIS A 147 18.73 -15.24 -10.90
C HIS A 147 20.25 -15.41 -10.85
N THR A 148 20.92 -15.44 -12.01
CA THR A 148 22.39 -15.59 -12.08
C THR A 148 23.10 -14.42 -11.40
N VAL A 149 22.65 -13.19 -11.64
CA VAL A 149 23.25 -11.99 -11.01
C VAL A 149 22.89 -11.92 -9.54
N ALA A 150 21.65 -12.26 -9.17
CA ALA A 150 21.22 -12.25 -7.78
C ALA A 150 21.97 -13.29 -6.93
N GLU A 151 22.20 -14.49 -7.46
CA GLU A 151 23.02 -15.52 -6.81
C GLU A 151 24.47 -15.09 -6.69
N LYS A 152 25.05 -14.52 -7.76
CA LYS A 152 26.44 -14.04 -7.76
C LYS A 152 26.71 -13.00 -6.66
N TYR A 153 25.76 -12.06 -6.46
CA TYR A 153 25.95 -10.98 -5.48
C TYR A 153 25.38 -11.31 -4.08
N GLY A 154 24.52 -12.33 -3.96
CA GLY A 154 23.94 -12.75 -2.68
C GLY A 154 23.32 -11.57 -1.92
N ASP A 155 23.80 -11.33 -0.69
CA ASP A 155 23.28 -10.23 0.15
C ASP A 155 23.65 -8.82 -0.33
N GLU A 156 24.58 -8.69 -1.27
CA GLU A 156 24.95 -7.41 -1.89
C GLU A 156 24.03 -7.05 -3.08
N TYR A 157 23.21 -8.01 -3.57
CA TYR A 157 22.26 -7.75 -4.65
C TYR A 157 21.27 -6.65 -4.25
N GLY A 158 21.10 -5.67 -5.11
CA GLY A 158 20.17 -4.56 -4.90
C GLY A 158 20.66 -3.44 -4.00
N LYS A 159 21.86 -3.53 -3.39
CA LYS A 159 22.38 -2.46 -2.53
C LYS A 159 22.92 -1.27 -3.32
N THR A 160 23.44 -1.53 -4.51
CA THR A 160 24.03 -0.50 -5.37
C THR A 160 23.62 -0.68 -6.83
N SER A 161 23.85 0.32 -7.65
CA SER A 161 23.67 0.22 -9.10
C SER A 161 24.62 -0.76 -9.76
N ALA A 162 25.79 -1.04 -9.16
CA ALA A 162 26.78 -1.96 -9.69
C ALA A 162 26.45 -3.44 -9.40
N SER A 163 25.72 -3.72 -8.34
CA SER A 163 25.31 -5.08 -7.95
C SER A 163 23.91 -5.48 -8.48
N THR A 164 23.36 -4.69 -9.40
CA THR A 164 21.98 -4.86 -9.88
C THR A 164 21.92 -4.74 -11.40
N VAL A 165 21.05 -5.54 -12.04
CA VAL A 165 20.69 -5.39 -13.45
C VAL A 165 19.19 -5.15 -13.57
N PHE A 166 18.75 -4.50 -14.63
CA PHE A 166 17.42 -3.92 -14.77
C PHE A 166 16.76 -4.41 -16.07
N ASN A 167 15.48 -4.79 -16.01
CA ASN A 167 14.71 -5.21 -17.18
C ASN A 167 13.64 -4.20 -17.63
N GLY A 168 13.53 -3.06 -16.92
CA GLY A 168 12.57 -2.00 -17.19
C GLY A 168 13.09 -0.92 -18.15
N PRO A 169 12.30 0.18 -18.33
CA PRO A 169 12.59 1.25 -19.29
C PRO A 169 13.89 2.03 -19.00
N PHE A 170 14.33 2.04 -17.75
CA PHE A 170 15.56 2.73 -17.33
C PHE A 170 16.47 1.79 -16.55
N SER A 171 17.76 2.19 -16.44
CA SER A 171 18.77 1.59 -15.58
C SER A 171 19.29 2.63 -14.61
N VAL A 172 19.62 2.24 -13.38
CA VAL A 172 20.19 3.12 -12.36
C VAL A 172 21.68 3.27 -12.58
N VAL A 173 22.21 4.49 -12.46
CA VAL A 173 23.64 4.79 -12.51
C VAL A 173 24.02 5.69 -11.33
N GLY A 174 25.13 5.38 -10.67
CA GLY A 174 25.71 6.20 -9.60
C GLY A 174 24.94 6.12 -8.27
N LEU A 175 24.15 5.08 -8.04
CA LEU A 175 23.52 4.84 -6.75
C LEU A 175 24.39 3.91 -5.90
N GLU A 176 24.92 4.48 -4.82
CA GLU A 176 25.62 3.82 -3.73
C GLU A 176 24.84 4.02 -2.42
N GLN A 177 25.17 3.27 -1.39
CA GLN A 177 24.57 3.46 -0.07
C GLN A 177 24.81 4.89 0.45
N GLY A 178 23.75 5.61 0.79
CA GLY A 178 23.82 7.00 1.25
C GLY A 178 23.93 8.06 0.15
N SER A 179 23.89 7.67 -1.14
CA SER A 179 23.91 8.62 -2.27
C SER A 179 22.83 9.67 -2.14
N LYS A 180 23.23 10.94 -2.36
CA LYS A 180 22.30 12.08 -2.45
C LYS A 180 21.93 12.45 -3.88
N LYS A 181 22.64 11.85 -4.86
CA LYS A 181 22.41 12.08 -6.29
C LYS A 181 22.66 10.79 -7.05
N TRP A 182 21.79 10.47 -7.99
CA TRP A 182 21.93 9.37 -8.94
C TRP A 182 21.10 9.66 -10.18
N GLU A 183 21.20 8.81 -11.18
CA GLU A 183 20.49 8.99 -12.43
C GLU A 183 19.80 7.70 -12.85
N LEU A 184 18.66 7.85 -13.51
CA LEU A 184 18.11 6.81 -14.35
C LEU A 184 18.47 7.16 -15.79
N VAL A 185 19.07 6.22 -16.50
CA VAL A 185 19.39 6.34 -17.92
C VAL A 185 18.54 5.37 -18.72
N LYS A 186 18.13 5.77 -19.92
CA LYS A 186 17.33 4.91 -20.80
C LYS A 186 18.01 3.55 -21.02
N ASN A 187 17.29 2.47 -20.73
CA ASN A 187 17.80 1.12 -20.93
C ASN A 187 17.79 0.76 -22.43
N LYS A 188 18.94 0.62 -23.03
CA LYS A 188 19.11 0.30 -24.45
C LYS A 188 18.66 -1.12 -24.80
N ASN A 189 18.57 -1.99 -23.80
CA ASN A 189 18.15 -3.39 -23.95
C ASN A 189 16.66 -3.60 -23.66
N TYR A 190 15.93 -2.57 -23.17
CA TYR A 190 14.51 -2.66 -22.91
C TYR A 190 13.72 -2.93 -24.21
N TRP A 191 12.82 -3.91 -24.19
CA TRP A 191 12.02 -4.30 -25.36
C TRP A 191 11.18 -3.14 -25.92
N GLY A 192 10.61 -2.30 -25.03
CA GLY A 192 9.79 -1.13 -25.37
C GLY A 192 10.56 0.17 -25.53
N LYS A 193 11.89 0.14 -25.72
CA LYS A 193 12.76 1.35 -25.76
C LYS A 193 12.36 2.41 -26.80
N LYS A 194 11.66 2.04 -27.87
CA LYS A 194 11.19 2.99 -28.89
C LYS A 194 10.16 3.98 -28.35
N ASP A 195 9.39 3.57 -27.34
CA ASP A 195 8.35 4.37 -26.71
C ASP A 195 8.89 5.28 -25.61
N VAL A 196 10.04 4.93 -25.01
CA VAL A 196 10.69 5.73 -23.96
C VAL A 196 11.31 6.97 -24.58
N LYS A 197 10.85 8.15 -24.17
CA LYS A 197 11.28 9.46 -24.75
C LYS A 197 12.37 10.15 -23.91
N LEU A 198 12.37 9.94 -22.59
CA LEU A 198 13.40 10.50 -21.72
C LEU A 198 14.70 9.69 -21.84
N GLU A 199 15.79 10.35 -22.12
CA GLU A 199 17.13 9.71 -22.19
C GLU A 199 17.77 9.60 -20.80
N ARG A 200 17.44 10.56 -19.89
CA ARG A 200 18.06 10.66 -18.56
C ARG A 200 17.13 11.35 -17.57
N ILE A 201 17.08 10.84 -16.35
CA ILE A 201 16.33 11.40 -15.23
C ILE A 201 17.31 11.55 -14.06
N LYS A 202 17.51 12.77 -13.59
CA LYS A 202 18.39 13.06 -12.45
C LYS A 202 17.59 13.08 -11.15
N TYR A 203 18.03 12.32 -10.18
CA TYR A 203 17.49 12.33 -8.83
C TYR A 203 18.43 13.09 -7.89
N VAL A 204 17.83 13.94 -7.06
CA VAL A 204 18.54 14.70 -6.02
C VAL A 204 17.75 14.58 -4.72
N VAL A 205 18.45 14.24 -3.64
CA VAL A 205 17.88 14.26 -2.30
C VAL A 205 18.11 15.64 -1.72
N GLU A 206 17.06 16.43 -1.63
CA GLU A 206 17.11 17.74 -1.00
C GLU A 206 17.12 17.63 0.52
N ARG A 207 17.69 18.66 1.18
CA ARG A 207 17.78 18.73 2.63
C ARG A 207 16.40 18.74 3.29
N ASP A 208 15.49 19.49 2.71
CA ASP A 208 14.13 19.70 3.23
C ASP A 208 13.15 20.07 2.11
N GLN A 209 11.88 20.02 2.41
CA GLN A 209 10.78 20.37 1.49
C GLN A 209 10.86 21.82 0.98
N PRO A 210 11.10 22.85 1.80
CA PRO A 210 11.24 24.22 1.32
C PRO A 210 12.37 24.39 0.29
N SER A 211 13.49 23.69 0.47
CA SER A 211 14.60 23.71 -0.50
C SER A 211 14.20 23.10 -1.84
N ALA A 212 13.53 21.95 -1.81
CA ALA A 212 13.02 21.28 -3.01
C ALA A 212 12.00 22.17 -3.77
N GLN A 213 11.07 22.81 -3.06
CA GLN A 213 10.11 23.75 -3.65
C GLN A 213 10.80 24.95 -4.28
N LYS A 214 11.80 25.52 -3.60
CA LYS A 214 12.61 26.65 -4.12
C LYS A 214 13.32 26.27 -5.41
N ASP A 215 13.89 25.07 -5.48
CA ASP A 215 14.59 24.60 -6.66
C ASP A 215 13.62 24.32 -7.83
N PHE A 216 12.41 23.82 -7.55
CA PHE A 216 11.37 23.71 -8.56
C PHE A 216 10.97 25.05 -9.16
N PHE A 217 10.67 26.06 -8.33
CA PHE A 217 10.28 27.40 -8.81
C PHE A 217 11.40 28.18 -9.49
N LYS A 218 12.66 27.76 -9.30
CA LYS A 218 13.82 28.23 -10.04
C LYS A 218 14.08 27.45 -11.34
N GLY A 219 13.25 26.46 -11.67
CA GLY A 219 13.41 25.63 -12.86
C GLY A 219 14.58 24.64 -12.81
N LYS A 220 15.07 24.29 -11.61
CA LYS A 220 16.18 23.34 -11.45
C LYS A 220 15.73 21.89 -11.39
N CYS A 221 14.45 21.63 -11.14
CA CYS A 221 13.86 20.31 -11.17
C CYS A 221 12.44 20.36 -11.74
N ASP A 222 11.99 19.23 -12.29
CA ASP A 222 10.73 19.10 -13.01
C ASP A 222 9.63 18.44 -12.19
N TYR A 223 9.99 17.76 -11.11
CA TYR A 223 9.06 17.07 -10.22
C TYR A 223 9.53 17.12 -8.77
N VAL A 224 8.61 17.44 -7.86
CA VAL A 224 8.84 17.37 -6.41
C VAL A 224 7.63 16.75 -5.72
N ARG A 225 7.84 15.68 -4.97
CA ARG A 225 6.82 15.12 -4.08
C ARG A 225 6.69 15.98 -2.82
N ILE A 226 5.50 16.48 -2.54
CA ILE A 226 5.22 17.33 -1.38
C ILE A 226 4.65 16.52 -0.21
N GLY A 227 3.85 15.47 -0.47
CA GLY A 227 3.15 14.74 0.57
C GLY A 227 1.87 15.48 1.02
N CYS A 228 1.36 15.10 2.19
CA CYS A 228 0.08 15.62 2.70
C CYS A 228 0.19 16.92 3.50
N SER A 229 1.39 17.42 3.77
CA SER A 229 1.61 18.65 4.55
C SER A 229 2.02 19.80 3.63
N TYR A 230 1.05 20.61 3.23
CA TYR A 230 1.24 21.83 2.42
C TYR A 230 0.21 22.89 2.82
N ASP A 231 0.48 24.14 2.48
CA ASP A 231 -0.44 25.25 2.73
C ASP A 231 -1.18 25.71 1.44
N GLU A 232 -2.25 26.46 1.61
CA GLU A 232 -3.05 27.00 0.50
C GLU A 232 -2.22 27.92 -0.42
N LYS A 233 -1.18 28.57 0.10
CA LYS A 233 -0.27 29.41 -0.69
C LYS A 233 0.52 28.57 -1.68
N LEU A 234 0.98 27.37 -1.28
CA LEU A 234 1.63 26.44 -2.19
C LEU A 234 0.61 25.81 -3.14
N ALA A 235 -0.56 25.42 -2.62
CA ALA A 235 -1.62 24.80 -3.42
C ALA A 235 -2.12 25.72 -4.57
N SER A 236 -2.05 27.05 -4.41
CA SER A 236 -2.41 28.01 -5.45
C SER A 236 -1.34 28.26 -6.53
N LYS A 237 -0.14 27.69 -6.38
CA LYS A 237 0.96 27.91 -7.32
C LYS A 237 0.81 27.10 -8.61
N LYS A 238 1.22 27.70 -9.74
CA LYS A 238 1.30 27.00 -11.02
C LYS A 238 2.21 25.78 -10.92
N GLY A 239 1.75 24.66 -11.42
CA GLY A 239 2.46 23.38 -11.36
C GLY A 239 2.18 22.58 -10.09
N PHE A 240 1.39 23.10 -9.13
CA PHE A 240 0.92 22.31 -8.01
C PHE A 240 -0.25 21.41 -8.44
N HIS A 241 -0.19 20.17 -8.02
CA HIS A 241 -1.22 19.17 -8.21
C HIS A 241 -1.44 18.40 -6.91
N LYS A 242 -2.61 17.82 -6.76
CA LYS A 242 -2.97 16.97 -5.63
C LYS A 242 -3.61 15.67 -6.07
N ARG A 243 -3.45 14.64 -5.27
CA ARG A 243 -3.99 13.31 -5.53
C ARG A 243 -4.31 12.61 -4.21
N LEU A 244 -5.50 12.00 -4.13
CA LEU A 244 -5.79 11.03 -3.09
C LEU A 244 -4.91 9.79 -3.30
N ILE A 245 -4.30 9.34 -2.22
CA ILE A 245 -3.53 8.08 -2.23
C ILE A 245 -4.24 7.08 -1.32
N PRO A 246 -4.11 5.76 -1.56
CA PRO A 246 -4.76 4.75 -0.73
C PRO A 246 -4.02 4.53 0.60
N GLU A 247 -3.67 5.61 1.28
CA GLU A 247 -3.16 5.58 2.65
C GLU A 247 -4.29 6.00 3.60
N VAL A 248 -4.71 5.05 4.45
CA VAL A 248 -5.83 5.20 5.38
C VAL A 248 -5.29 5.33 6.79
N SER A 249 -5.83 6.31 7.50
CA SER A 249 -5.54 6.53 8.92
C SER A 249 -6.71 6.08 9.79
N MET A 250 -6.40 5.45 10.90
CA MET A 250 -7.38 4.88 11.82
C MET A 250 -6.90 4.90 13.27
N ILE A 251 -7.83 4.71 14.20
CA ILE A 251 -7.51 4.36 15.59
C ILE A 251 -7.70 2.86 15.76
N CYS A 252 -6.68 2.20 16.29
CA CYS A 252 -6.70 0.80 16.71
C CYS A 252 -6.92 0.71 18.21
N PHE A 253 -7.72 -0.25 18.66
CA PHE A 253 -8.09 -0.49 20.04
C PHE A 253 -7.44 -1.76 20.57
N ASN A 254 -6.94 -1.74 21.79
CA ASN A 254 -6.47 -2.95 22.46
C ASN A 254 -7.68 -3.79 22.90
N GLN A 255 -7.89 -4.92 22.22
CA GLN A 255 -9.01 -5.82 22.48
C GLN A 255 -8.89 -6.57 23.81
N LYS A 256 -7.68 -6.70 24.36
CA LYS A 256 -7.39 -7.43 25.62
C LYS A 256 -7.65 -6.62 26.89
N ARG A 257 -7.95 -5.33 26.77
CA ARG A 257 -8.20 -4.46 27.92
C ARG A 257 -9.70 -4.29 28.18
N GLN A 258 -10.08 -4.23 29.42
CA GLN A 258 -11.50 -4.18 29.85
C GLN A 258 -12.29 -3.06 29.17
N VAL A 259 -11.74 -1.84 29.08
CA VAL A 259 -12.45 -0.68 28.50
C VAL A 259 -12.34 -0.68 26.99
N THR A 260 -11.13 -0.73 26.43
CA THR A 260 -10.94 -0.65 24.99
C THR A 260 -11.34 -1.93 24.23
N GLY A 261 -11.38 -3.07 24.92
CA GLY A 261 -11.96 -4.32 24.41
C GLY A 261 -13.49 -4.33 24.42
N ASN A 262 -14.14 -3.40 25.12
CA ASN A 262 -15.60 -3.32 25.13
C ASN A 262 -16.13 -2.72 23.83
N VAL A 263 -17.04 -3.42 23.14
CA VAL A 263 -17.57 -3.01 21.83
C VAL A 263 -18.31 -1.67 21.90
N HIS A 264 -19.05 -1.42 22.98
CA HIS A 264 -19.80 -0.17 23.17
C HIS A 264 -18.84 1.02 23.35
N PHE A 265 -17.70 0.84 24.03
CA PHE A 265 -16.66 1.85 24.09
C PHE A 265 -16.10 2.18 22.70
N ARG A 266 -15.75 1.15 21.91
CA ARG A 266 -15.20 1.34 20.56
C ARG A 266 -16.17 2.06 19.63
N ARG A 267 -17.46 1.69 19.70
CA ARG A 267 -18.55 2.37 18.96
C ARG A 267 -18.69 3.82 19.43
N ALA A 268 -18.66 4.07 20.74
CA ALA A 268 -18.73 5.42 21.29
C ALA A 268 -17.62 6.31 20.73
N VAL A 269 -16.35 5.84 20.73
CA VAL A 269 -15.22 6.54 20.13
C VAL A 269 -15.45 6.78 18.64
N THR A 270 -15.88 5.75 17.92
CA THR A 270 -16.10 5.81 16.46
C THR A 270 -17.17 6.84 16.05
N TYR A 271 -18.25 6.95 16.81
CA TYR A 271 -19.33 7.92 16.55
C TYR A 271 -19.05 9.32 17.12
N ALA A 272 -18.11 9.50 18.05
CA ALA A 272 -17.78 10.80 18.65
C ALA A 272 -16.87 11.66 17.78
N ILE A 273 -16.10 11.08 16.85
CA ILE A 273 -15.05 11.74 16.09
C ILE A 273 -15.60 12.46 14.87
N ASP A 274 -15.36 13.78 14.77
CA ASP A 274 -15.67 14.60 13.60
C ASP A 274 -14.56 14.50 12.53
N ARG A 275 -14.72 13.54 11.62
CA ARG A 275 -13.76 13.26 10.55
C ARG A 275 -13.58 14.42 9.59
N LYS A 276 -14.67 15.14 9.27
CA LYS A 276 -14.61 16.32 8.40
C LYS A 276 -13.72 17.41 8.99
N LYS A 277 -13.87 17.67 10.29
CA LYS A 277 -13.07 18.67 10.99
C LYS A 277 -11.59 18.28 11.10
N ILE A 278 -11.28 16.97 11.21
CA ILE A 278 -9.91 16.46 11.18
C ILE A 278 -9.33 16.63 9.79
N ALA A 279 -10.03 16.18 8.76
CA ALA A 279 -9.60 16.25 7.36
C ALA A 279 -9.42 17.70 6.86
N ALA A 280 -10.20 18.65 7.41
CA ALA A 280 -10.10 20.08 7.10
C ALA A 280 -8.96 20.79 7.88
N SER A 281 -7.83 20.12 8.12
CA SER A 281 -6.63 20.75 8.68
C SER A 281 -5.98 21.70 7.68
N LYS A 282 -5.40 22.82 8.18
CA LYS A 282 -4.68 23.77 7.31
C LYS A 282 -3.27 23.31 6.90
N THR A 283 -2.73 22.34 7.63
CA THR A 283 -1.34 21.87 7.47
C THR A 283 -1.24 20.41 7.10
N PHE A 284 -2.39 19.74 7.03
CA PHE A 284 -2.48 18.31 6.70
C PHE A 284 -3.72 18.11 5.82
N HIS A 285 -3.52 17.58 4.62
CA HIS A 285 -4.58 17.40 3.63
C HIS A 285 -5.01 15.93 3.56
N ALA A 286 -6.30 15.74 3.68
CA ALA A 286 -6.93 14.43 3.69
C ALA A 286 -8.39 14.54 3.25
N LYS A 287 -8.99 13.41 2.88
CA LYS A 287 -10.43 13.25 2.68
C LYS A 287 -10.99 12.43 3.86
N ASP A 288 -12.06 12.90 4.46
CA ASP A 288 -12.78 12.17 5.50
C ASP A 288 -13.20 10.78 5.00
N LEU A 289 -13.04 9.76 5.86
CA LEU A 289 -13.30 8.37 5.52
C LEU A 289 -14.22 7.71 6.55
N TYR A 290 -15.27 7.05 6.08
CA TYR A 290 -16.34 6.47 6.87
C TYR A 290 -16.43 4.93 6.75
N GLY A 291 -15.42 4.33 6.22
CA GLY A 291 -15.12 2.90 6.14
C GLY A 291 -13.61 2.73 6.13
N ILE A 292 -13.09 1.51 5.95
CA ILE A 292 -11.64 1.28 5.94
C ILE A 292 -11.05 1.23 4.53
N VAL A 293 -11.84 0.83 3.53
CA VAL A 293 -11.39 0.86 2.12
C VAL A 293 -11.53 2.29 1.57
N PRO A 294 -10.46 2.90 1.05
CA PRO A 294 -10.48 4.28 0.58
C PRO A 294 -11.22 4.46 -0.76
N ALA A 295 -11.57 5.69 -1.09
CA ALA A 295 -12.10 6.07 -2.39
C ALA A 295 -10.99 6.11 -3.46
N ASN A 296 -11.37 5.98 -4.74
CA ASN A 296 -10.49 5.99 -5.91
C ASN A 296 -9.38 4.92 -5.83
N TYR A 297 -9.73 3.76 -5.27
CA TYR A 297 -8.77 2.68 -5.03
C TYR A 297 -9.11 1.41 -5.80
N SER A 298 -10.36 0.97 -5.79
CA SER A 298 -10.80 -0.26 -6.42
C SER A 298 -12.10 -0.05 -7.16
N TYR A 299 -12.08 -0.31 -8.45
CA TYR A 299 -13.22 -0.12 -9.34
C TYR A 299 -13.81 -1.47 -9.76
N SER A 300 -15.12 -1.50 -9.96
CA SER A 300 -15.79 -2.66 -10.55
C SER A 300 -15.38 -2.80 -12.01
N PRO A 301 -14.90 -3.96 -12.45
CA PRO A 301 -14.58 -4.17 -13.87
C PRO A 301 -15.83 -4.23 -14.77
N GLU A 302 -17.03 -4.36 -14.19
CA GLU A 302 -18.29 -4.46 -14.93
C GLU A 302 -18.88 -3.09 -15.28
N ASN A 303 -18.74 -2.09 -14.39
CA ASN A 303 -19.42 -0.81 -14.52
C ASN A 303 -18.57 0.40 -14.09
N ASP A 304 -17.29 0.21 -13.79
CA ASP A 304 -16.31 1.23 -13.37
C ASP A 304 -16.74 2.03 -12.12
N VAL A 305 -17.60 1.45 -11.26
CA VAL A 305 -18.03 2.08 -10.01
C VAL A 305 -16.98 1.87 -8.92
N ASP A 306 -16.61 2.94 -8.22
CA ASP A 306 -15.67 2.90 -7.09
C ASP A 306 -16.23 2.08 -5.92
N TYR A 307 -15.37 1.32 -5.25
CA TYR A 307 -15.77 0.49 -4.10
C TYR A 307 -16.45 1.32 -3.00
N ARG A 308 -15.95 2.53 -2.73
CA ARG A 308 -16.52 3.37 -1.67
C ARG A 308 -17.90 3.92 -2.02
N GLU A 309 -18.22 4.07 -3.31
CA GLU A 309 -19.58 4.43 -3.76
C GLU A 309 -20.57 3.31 -3.46
N ASP A 310 -20.25 2.06 -3.78
CA ASP A 310 -21.09 0.90 -3.48
C ASP A 310 -21.26 0.64 -1.98
N ALA A 311 -20.15 0.70 -1.23
CA ALA A 311 -20.18 0.42 0.20
C ALA A 311 -20.83 1.57 1.01
N GLY A 312 -20.81 2.79 0.50
CA GLY A 312 -21.31 3.99 1.16
C GLY A 312 -20.57 4.30 2.47
N ASN A 313 -21.16 5.14 3.29
CA ASN A 313 -20.65 5.45 4.63
C ASN A 313 -21.11 4.38 5.62
N ILE A 314 -20.16 3.69 6.28
CA ILE A 314 -20.46 2.64 7.26
C ILE A 314 -20.64 3.24 8.64
N VAL A 315 -19.81 4.22 8.99
CA VAL A 315 -19.87 4.95 10.26
C VAL A 315 -19.98 6.46 9.99
N GLY A 316 -20.24 7.26 11.04
CA GLY A 316 -20.34 8.71 10.89
C GLY A 316 -20.33 9.40 12.24
N LEU A 317 -20.31 10.74 12.24
CA LEU A 317 -20.47 11.52 13.44
C LEU A 317 -21.93 11.42 13.94
N ASP A 318 -22.12 10.88 15.12
CA ASP A 318 -23.40 10.86 15.82
C ASP A 318 -23.16 10.95 17.35
N LYS A 319 -23.14 12.16 17.88
CA LYS A 319 -22.85 12.42 19.28
C LYS A 319 -23.88 11.78 20.23
N LYS A 320 -25.15 11.70 19.82
CA LYS A 320 -26.21 11.09 20.66
C LYS A 320 -26.01 9.58 20.75
N LYS A 321 -25.72 8.95 19.61
CA LYS A 321 -25.39 7.52 19.57
C LYS A 321 -24.09 7.24 20.34
N ALA A 322 -23.04 8.07 20.18
CA ALA A 322 -21.80 7.96 20.94
C ALA A 322 -22.02 7.98 22.45
N GLN A 323 -22.87 8.89 22.93
CA GLN A 323 -23.19 9.00 24.37
C GLN A 323 -23.99 7.80 24.88
N ASN A 324 -24.90 7.25 24.08
CA ASN A 324 -25.66 6.06 24.45
C ASN A 324 -24.75 4.83 24.54
N GLU A 325 -23.88 4.64 23.54
CA GLU A 325 -22.88 3.56 23.53
C GLU A 325 -21.89 3.73 24.72
N TRP A 326 -21.49 4.95 25.04
CA TRP A 326 -20.62 5.22 26.20
C TRP A 326 -21.29 4.86 27.54
N LYS A 327 -22.55 5.23 27.74
CA LYS A 327 -23.33 4.83 28.94
C LYS A 327 -23.41 3.31 29.09
N GLN A 328 -23.58 2.60 27.98
CA GLN A 328 -23.60 1.14 28.00
C GLN A 328 -22.22 0.56 28.36
N ALA A 329 -21.15 1.11 27.78
CA ALA A 329 -19.78 0.72 28.11
C ALA A 329 -19.45 0.96 29.60
N GLN A 330 -19.87 2.12 30.17
CA GLN A 330 -19.71 2.41 31.61
C GLN A 330 -20.44 1.40 32.48
N LYS A 331 -21.67 1.02 32.11
CA LYS A 331 -22.47 0.03 32.83
C LYS A 331 -21.81 -1.35 32.81
N GLU A 332 -21.30 -1.79 31.64
CA GLU A 332 -20.72 -3.12 31.48
C GLU A 332 -19.33 -3.24 32.11
N THR A 333 -18.54 -2.16 32.07
CA THR A 333 -17.18 -2.13 32.63
C THR A 333 -17.14 -1.71 34.10
N GLY A 334 -18.23 -1.15 34.63
CA GLY A 334 -18.27 -0.56 35.99
C GLY A 334 -17.43 0.71 36.14
N ARG A 335 -17.03 1.37 35.02
CA ARG A 335 -16.10 2.50 35.00
C ARG A 335 -16.77 3.78 34.54
N ASN A 336 -17.04 4.72 35.47
CA ASN A 336 -17.65 6.03 35.17
C ASN A 336 -16.62 7.11 34.84
N GLN A 337 -15.40 6.97 35.36
CA GLN A 337 -14.24 7.86 35.11
C GLN A 337 -13.11 6.99 34.54
N VAL A 338 -12.62 7.32 33.38
CA VAL A 338 -11.58 6.54 32.69
C VAL A 338 -10.54 7.48 32.10
N THR A 339 -9.26 7.20 32.37
CA THR A 339 -8.13 7.84 31.68
C THR A 339 -7.47 6.81 30.78
N LEU A 340 -7.40 7.09 29.49
CA LEU A 340 -6.78 6.22 28.49
C LEU A 340 -5.70 6.96 27.72
N THR A 341 -4.71 6.22 27.26
CA THR A 341 -3.64 6.74 26.40
C THR A 341 -3.97 6.51 24.94
N LEU A 342 -3.92 7.57 24.13
CA LEU A 342 -3.91 7.48 22.68
C LEU A 342 -2.49 7.75 22.18
N MET A 343 -1.84 6.73 21.68
CA MET A 343 -0.47 6.74 21.22
C MET A 343 -0.38 7.13 19.74
N PHE A 344 0.60 7.96 19.39
CA PHE A 344 0.96 8.35 18.03
C PHE A 344 2.45 8.12 17.82
N THR A 345 2.84 7.76 16.61
CA THR A 345 4.24 7.84 16.22
C THR A 345 4.69 9.29 16.18
N GLU A 346 5.89 9.58 16.72
CA GLU A 346 6.43 10.93 16.81
C GLU A 346 6.54 11.59 15.43
N ASN A 347 5.72 12.61 15.21
CA ASN A 347 5.73 13.44 14.02
C ASN A 347 4.94 14.71 14.30
N SER A 348 5.52 15.87 14.04
CA SER A 348 4.91 17.19 14.29
C SER A 348 3.54 17.38 13.62
N ARG A 349 3.30 16.73 12.48
CA ARG A 349 2.01 16.78 11.76
C ARG A 349 0.84 16.22 12.58
N TYR A 350 1.10 15.30 13.52
CA TYR A 350 0.05 14.67 14.33
C TYR A 350 -0.41 15.49 15.53
N SER A 351 0.28 16.59 15.87
CA SER A 351 -0.09 17.44 16.98
C SER A 351 -1.50 18.04 16.83
N ASP A 352 -1.85 18.56 15.65
CA ASP A 352 -3.21 19.10 15.37
C ASP A 352 -4.28 17.99 15.37
N ILE A 353 -3.98 16.85 14.75
CA ILE A 353 -4.90 15.71 14.64
C ILE A 353 -5.21 15.14 16.02
N SER A 354 -4.18 14.87 16.83
CA SER A 354 -4.32 14.31 18.18
C SER A 354 -5.12 15.21 19.10
N GLY A 355 -4.88 16.55 19.03
CA GLY A 355 -5.63 17.54 19.79
C GLY A 355 -7.12 17.59 19.40
N LYS A 356 -7.45 17.51 18.12
CA LYS A 356 -8.84 17.47 17.65
C LYS A 356 -9.55 16.20 18.10
N ILE A 357 -8.92 15.02 17.95
CA ILE A 357 -9.47 13.74 18.43
C ILE A 357 -9.72 13.77 19.92
N LYS A 358 -8.72 14.18 20.73
CA LYS A 358 -8.85 14.32 22.18
C LYS A 358 -10.05 15.19 22.54
N LYS A 359 -10.14 16.38 21.92
CA LYS A 359 -11.24 17.32 22.19
C LYS A 359 -12.60 16.73 21.86
N ASP A 360 -12.76 16.06 20.72
CA ASP A 360 -14.03 15.45 20.32
C ASP A 360 -14.46 14.35 21.28
N LEU A 361 -13.52 13.49 21.72
CA LEU A 361 -13.79 12.39 22.65
C LEU A 361 -14.16 12.92 24.05
N GLU A 362 -13.36 13.80 24.64
CA GLU A 362 -13.58 14.32 26.00
C GLU A 362 -14.84 15.21 26.08
N THR A 363 -15.18 15.93 25.01
CA THR A 363 -16.40 16.75 24.94
C THR A 363 -17.66 15.91 24.79
N THR A 364 -17.57 14.79 24.05
CA THR A 364 -18.73 13.97 23.71
C THR A 364 -19.00 12.85 24.72
N LEU A 365 -17.95 12.33 25.38
CA LEU A 365 -18.00 11.17 26.28
C LEU A 365 -17.66 11.58 27.72
N PRO A 366 -18.66 12.01 28.53
CA PRO A 366 -18.41 12.51 29.89
C PRO A 366 -17.71 11.47 30.78
N GLY A 367 -16.65 11.91 31.49
CA GLY A 367 -15.85 11.04 32.33
C GLY A 367 -14.67 10.34 31.63
N LEU A 368 -14.56 10.47 30.30
CA LEU A 368 -13.38 10.03 29.57
C LEU A 368 -12.32 11.13 29.52
N GLN A 369 -11.08 10.78 29.86
CA GLN A 369 -9.89 11.60 29.68
C GLN A 369 -8.91 10.90 28.76
N ILE A 370 -8.32 11.62 27.80
CA ILE A 370 -7.34 11.12 26.84
C ILE A 370 -5.97 11.74 27.09
N LYS A 371 -4.99 10.90 27.36
CA LYS A 371 -3.57 11.28 27.38
C LYS A 371 -2.95 11.00 26.01
N ILE A 372 -2.49 12.05 25.33
CA ILE A 372 -1.73 11.87 24.08
C ILE A 372 -0.29 11.50 24.43
N LYS A 373 0.21 10.42 23.82
CA LYS A 373 1.61 9.98 23.94
C LYS A 373 2.23 9.91 22.55
N MET A 374 3.28 10.71 22.31
CA MET A 374 4.13 10.59 21.11
C MET A 374 5.27 9.65 21.43
N VAL A 375 5.55 8.68 20.55
CA VAL A 375 6.60 7.68 20.71
C VAL A 375 7.32 7.44 19.38
N GLU A 376 8.55 6.99 19.46
CA GLU A 376 9.34 6.55 18.29
C GLU A 376 8.61 5.43 17.53
N LEU A 377 8.88 5.30 16.21
CA LEU A 377 8.23 4.30 15.36
C LEU A 377 8.47 2.87 15.87
N ASN A 378 9.72 2.54 16.22
CA ASN A 378 10.05 1.20 16.72
C ASN A 378 9.33 0.90 18.04
N GLU A 379 9.30 1.88 18.98
CA GLU A 379 8.54 1.73 20.23
C GLU A 379 7.04 1.57 19.97
N THR A 380 6.50 2.24 18.93
CA THR A 380 5.08 2.07 18.54
C THR A 380 4.80 0.64 18.14
N LEU A 381 5.67 0.05 17.30
CA LEU A 381 5.54 -1.32 16.81
C LEU A 381 5.68 -2.33 17.94
N GLU A 382 6.73 -2.22 18.77
CA GLU A 382 6.96 -3.10 19.93
C GLU A 382 5.75 -3.10 20.87
N ARG A 383 5.24 -1.91 21.24
CA ARG A 383 4.06 -1.80 22.10
C ARG A 383 2.79 -2.38 21.47
N ALA A 384 2.64 -2.27 20.15
CA ALA A 384 1.52 -2.84 19.43
C ALA A 384 1.59 -4.39 19.47
N PHE A 385 2.75 -4.97 19.20
CA PHE A 385 2.97 -6.43 19.28
C PHE A 385 2.78 -6.98 20.70
N ASP A 386 3.29 -6.27 21.72
CA ASP A 386 3.19 -6.67 23.13
C ASP A 386 1.83 -6.35 23.76
N HIS A 387 0.87 -5.84 23.02
CA HIS A 387 -0.42 -5.34 23.52
C HIS A 387 -0.27 -4.31 24.68
N ASN A 388 0.83 -3.56 24.71
CA ASN A 388 1.12 -2.57 25.74
C ASN A 388 0.66 -1.15 25.36
N TYR A 389 -0.61 -1.01 25.07
CA TYR A 389 -1.28 0.25 24.71
C TYR A 389 -2.76 0.20 25.13
N ASP A 390 -3.46 1.34 25.12
CA ASP A 390 -4.93 1.41 25.19
C ASP A 390 -5.51 1.59 23.78
N MET A 391 -5.08 2.64 23.10
CA MET A 391 -5.39 2.97 21.72
C MET A 391 -4.16 3.50 21.03
N PHE A 392 -4.03 3.27 19.72
CA PHE A 392 -3.00 3.92 18.93
C PHE A 392 -3.50 4.35 17.55
N TYR A 393 -2.91 5.43 17.05
CA TYR A 393 -3.12 5.93 15.71
C TYR A 393 -2.22 5.16 14.74
N GLN A 394 -2.80 4.68 13.66
CA GLN A 394 -2.09 3.98 12.60
C GLN A 394 -2.43 4.60 11.25
N SER A 395 -1.43 4.72 10.37
CA SER A 395 -1.60 4.91 8.92
C SER A 395 -1.11 3.67 8.20
N TRP A 396 -1.86 3.22 7.21
CA TRP A 396 -1.52 2.05 6.42
C TRP A 396 -1.84 2.24 4.94
N GLN A 397 -0.98 1.67 4.09
CA GLN A 397 -1.08 1.71 2.64
C GLN A 397 -0.86 0.30 2.09
N PRO A 398 -1.74 -0.20 1.19
CA PRO A 398 -1.62 -1.52 0.61
C PRO A 398 -0.52 -1.59 -0.45
N SER A 399 -0.10 -2.81 -0.80
CA SER A 399 0.83 -3.10 -1.88
C SER A 399 0.15 -3.53 -3.19
N CYS A 400 -1.18 -3.69 -3.19
CA CYS A 400 -2.00 -4.09 -4.34
C CYS A 400 -3.35 -3.37 -4.31
N VAL A 401 -4.21 -3.60 -5.28
CA VAL A 401 -5.50 -2.89 -5.46
C VAL A 401 -6.71 -3.67 -4.96
N ASP A 402 -6.53 -4.83 -4.32
CA ASP A 402 -7.64 -5.62 -3.77
C ASP A 402 -8.22 -4.97 -2.50
N PRO A 403 -9.55 -4.69 -2.42
CA PRO A 403 -10.19 -4.20 -1.20
C PRO A 403 -9.92 -5.04 0.05
N LEU A 404 -9.74 -6.36 -0.11
CA LEU A 404 -9.37 -7.27 0.98
C LEU A 404 -8.06 -6.85 1.67
N ALA A 405 -7.14 -6.18 0.98
CA ALA A 405 -5.92 -5.68 1.57
C ALA A 405 -6.18 -4.76 2.77
N PHE A 406 -7.26 -3.96 2.74
CA PHE A 406 -7.66 -3.14 3.88
C PHE A 406 -8.44 -3.91 4.94
N ILE A 407 -9.25 -4.88 4.55
CA ILE A 407 -10.16 -5.59 5.45
C ILE A 407 -9.44 -6.70 6.20
N VAL A 408 -8.57 -7.45 5.50
CA VAL A 408 -7.85 -8.57 6.09
C VAL A 408 -6.53 -8.14 6.73
N ASN A 409 -5.77 -7.30 6.07
CA ASN A 409 -4.42 -6.92 6.52
C ASN A 409 -4.41 -5.56 7.20
N GLY A 410 -4.82 -4.50 6.54
CA GLY A 410 -4.94 -3.13 7.07
C GLY A 410 -3.83 -2.66 8.02
N GLY A 411 -2.64 -3.28 7.97
CA GLY A 411 -1.58 -3.06 8.96
C GLY A 411 -1.90 -3.61 10.34
N MET A 412 -2.89 -4.51 10.45
CA MET A 412 -3.42 -5.05 11.71
C MET A 412 -3.11 -6.54 11.90
N GLU A 413 -2.11 -7.07 11.21
CA GLU A 413 -1.76 -8.51 11.30
C GLU A 413 -1.59 -8.97 12.76
N HIS A 414 -0.93 -8.15 13.58
CA HIS A 414 -0.75 -8.41 15.01
C HIS A 414 -2.01 -8.26 15.88
N LEU A 415 -3.09 -7.61 15.35
CA LEU A 415 -4.38 -7.49 16.02
C LEU A 415 -5.39 -8.53 15.52
N ARG A 416 -5.12 -9.14 14.37
CA ARG A 416 -6.04 -10.05 13.69
C ARG A 416 -6.39 -11.29 14.52
N GLU A 417 -5.43 -11.78 15.28
CA GLU A 417 -5.64 -12.93 16.19
C GLU A 417 -6.69 -12.66 17.26
N ASP A 418 -6.88 -11.36 17.61
CA ASP A 418 -7.84 -10.94 18.63
C ASP A 418 -9.26 -10.70 18.06
N TYR A 419 -9.45 -10.79 16.72
CA TYR A 419 -10.73 -10.52 16.09
C TYR A 419 -11.48 -11.83 15.74
N HIS A 420 -12.49 -12.13 16.53
CA HIS A 420 -13.29 -13.35 16.45
C HIS A 420 -14.75 -13.06 16.11
N ASN A 421 -15.06 -12.74 14.84
CA ASN A 421 -16.42 -12.60 14.37
C ASN A 421 -16.74 -13.67 13.32
N PRO A 422 -17.66 -14.63 13.60
CA PRO A 422 -18.01 -15.69 12.65
C PRO A 422 -18.65 -15.19 11.36
N GLU A 423 -19.46 -14.11 11.41
CA GLU A 423 -20.10 -13.53 10.23
C GLU A 423 -19.06 -12.90 9.31
N TYR A 424 -18.11 -12.17 9.87
CA TYR A 424 -16.97 -11.61 9.13
C TYR A 424 -16.18 -12.72 8.42
N ARG A 425 -15.81 -13.79 9.12
CA ARG A 425 -15.09 -14.94 8.52
C ARG A 425 -15.88 -15.59 7.40
N ASN A 426 -17.16 -15.88 7.63
CA ASN A 426 -18.05 -16.45 6.63
C ASN A 426 -18.16 -15.55 5.38
N ASN A 427 -18.20 -14.23 5.56
CA ASN A 427 -18.21 -13.29 4.43
C ASN A 427 -16.89 -13.33 3.65
N LEU A 428 -15.74 -13.44 4.32
CA LEU A 428 -14.43 -13.60 3.65
C LEU A 428 -14.35 -14.93 2.87
N GLU A 429 -14.80 -16.03 3.47
CA GLU A 429 -14.83 -17.35 2.81
C GLU A 429 -15.75 -17.34 1.58
N LYS A 430 -16.93 -16.73 1.68
CA LYS A 430 -17.83 -16.55 0.55
C LYS A 430 -17.22 -15.67 -0.54
N ALA A 431 -16.51 -14.59 -0.17
CA ALA A 431 -15.80 -13.75 -1.13
C ALA A 431 -14.71 -14.54 -1.88
N ALA A 432 -13.97 -15.39 -1.17
CA ALA A 432 -12.97 -16.26 -1.78
C ALA A 432 -13.58 -17.31 -2.73
N ALA A 433 -14.79 -17.82 -2.40
CA ALA A 433 -15.46 -18.83 -3.19
C ALA A 433 -16.22 -18.29 -4.43
N CYS A 434 -16.30 -16.96 -4.61
CA CYS A 434 -17.04 -16.37 -5.75
C CYS A 434 -16.36 -16.54 -7.12
N GLY A 435 -15.11 -16.97 -7.17
CA GLY A 435 -14.36 -17.06 -8.43
C GLY A 435 -14.35 -15.72 -9.17
N GLY A 436 -14.75 -15.72 -10.45
CA GLY A 436 -14.78 -14.54 -11.33
C GLY A 436 -16.01 -13.64 -11.20
N ASP A 437 -16.95 -13.93 -10.28
CA ASP A 437 -18.13 -13.08 -10.04
C ASP A 437 -17.76 -11.88 -9.14
N PHE A 438 -17.31 -10.81 -9.79
CA PHE A 438 -16.84 -9.59 -9.11
C PHE A 438 -17.92 -8.92 -8.26
N SER A 439 -19.13 -8.82 -8.78
CA SER A 439 -20.23 -8.12 -8.10
C SER A 439 -20.61 -8.84 -6.81
N LYS A 440 -20.73 -10.16 -6.87
CA LYS A 440 -21.05 -10.99 -5.70
C LYS A 440 -19.91 -10.98 -4.69
N ARG A 441 -18.65 -11.14 -5.15
CA ARG A 441 -17.48 -11.05 -4.29
C ARG A 441 -17.43 -9.72 -3.54
N ARG A 442 -17.62 -8.60 -4.28
CA ARG A 442 -17.65 -7.25 -3.73
C ARG A 442 -18.71 -7.09 -2.65
N GLY A 443 -19.91 -7.65 -2.87
CA GLY A 443 -21.00 -7.65 -1.88
C GLY A 443 -20.59 -8.31 -0.56
N PHE A 444 -19.90 -9.44 -0.60
CA PHE A 444 -19.38 -10.10 0.61
C PHE A 444 -18.26 -9.32 1.29
N ILE A 445 -17.39 -8.69 0.52
CA ILE A 445 -16.32 -7.84 1.07
C ILE A 445 -16.92 -6.61 1.78
N ILE A 446 -17.93 -5.98 1.21
CA ILE A 446 -18.68 -4.87 1.83
C ILE A 446 -19.39 -5.35 3.12
N ALA A 447 -19.96 -6.55 3.14
CA ALA A 447 -20.55 -7.12 4.34
C ALA A 447 -19.50 -7.32 5.45
N ALA A 448 -18.33 -7.87 5.10
CA ALA A 448 -17.22 -8.04 6.03
C ALA A 448 -16.72 -6.69 6.58
N GLU A 449 -16.64 -5.65 5.74
CA GLU A 449 -16.27 -4.30 6.18
C GLU A 449 -17.30 -3.71 7.16
N LYS A 450 -18.60 -3.95 6.91
CA LYS A 450 -19.68 -3.53 7.83
C LYS A 450 -19.60 -4.23 9.18
N ASP A 451 -19.24 -5.51 9.21
CA ASP A 451 -19.01 -6.23 10.47
C ASP A 451 -17.81 -5.63 11.22
N LEU A 452 -16.66 -5.48 10.53
CA LEU A 452 -15.40 -5.02 11.12
C LEU A 452 -15.51 -3.59 11.69
N VAL A 453 -16.06 -2.67 10.89
CA VAL A 453 -16.03 -1.21 11.18
C VAL A 453 -17.35 -0.76 11.84
N GLY A 454 -18.47 -1.22 11.33
CA GLY A 454 -19.79 -0.75 11.76
C GLY A 454 -20.32 -1.47 13.00
N LYS A 455 -20.29 -2.81 12.96
CA LYS A 455 -20.87 -3.66 14.03
C LYS A 455 -19.92 -3.79 15.20
N ASP A 456 -18.66 -4.12 14.96
CA ASP A 456 -17.72 -4.41 16.04
C ASP A 456 -16.78 -3.23 16.36
N ALA A 457 -16.75 -2.22 15.50
CA ALA A 457 -15.87 -1.06 15.62
C ALA A 457 -14.44 -1.52 16.02
N PHE A 458 -13.95 -2.57 15.34
CA PHE A 458 -12.65 -3.15 15.63
C PHE A 458 -11.53 -2.12 15.46
N VAL A 459 -11.70 -1.24 14.45
CA VAL A 459 -10.95 -0.01 14.24
C VAL A 459 -11.90 1.16 14.00
N ALA A 460 -11.44 2.38 14.27
CA ALA A 460 -12.14 3.60 13.90
C ALA A 460 -11.43 4.28 12.73
N PRO A 461 -11.93 4.17 11.49
CA PRO A 461 -11.37 4.88 10.34
C PRO A 461 -11.51 6.39 10.54
N LEU A 462 -10.54 7.16 10.08
CA LEU A 462 -10.48 8.61 10.25
C LEU A 462 -10.52 9.34 8.90
N PHE A 463 -9.52 9.11 8.06
CA PHE A 463 -9.36 9.80 6.79
C PHE A 463 -8.44 9.04 5.84
N GLN A 464 -8.54 9.39 4.56
CA GLN A 464 -7.63 9.01 3.48
C GLN A 464 -6.71 10.19 3.16
N GLN A 465 -5.42 9.95 2.98
CA GLN A 465 -4.44 11.01 2.70
C GLN A 465 -4.59 11.59 1.28
N GLU A 466 -4.40 12.92 1.17
CA GLU A 466 -4.26 13.61 -0.10
C GLU A 466 -2.84 14.18 -0.21
N ASN A 467 -2.06 13.71 -1.18
CA ASN A 467 -0.69 14.17 -1.38
C ASN A 467 -0.62 15.23 -2.48
N GLY A 468 0.11 16.31 -2.16
CA GLY A 468 0.52 17.32 -3.13
C GLY A 468 1.80 16.91 -3.86
N TYR A 469 1.96 17.39 -5.09
CA TYR A 469 3.21 17.33 -5.84
C TYR A 469 3.33 18.55 -6.76
N LEU A 470 4.56 18.91 -7.06
CA LEU A 470 4.89 19.93 -8.06
C LEU A 470 5.34 19.24 -9.34
N LEU A 471 4.77 19.63 -10.46
CA LEU A 471 5.08 19.10 -11.79
C LEU A 471 5.30 20.24 -12.76
N ASN A 472 6.46 20.22 -13.44
CA ASN A 472 6.75 21.18 -14.52
C ASN A 472 5.65 21.06 -15.58
N PRO A 473 4.96 22.17 -15.94
CA PRO A 473 3.92 22.14 -16.95
C PRO A 473 4.33 21.62 -18.33
N ASN A 474 5.63 21.55 -18.62
CA ASN A 474 6.16 20.98 -19.85
C ASN A 474 6.46 19.48 -19.73
N LEU A 475 6.54 18.90 -18.53
CA LEU A 475 6.66 17.47 -18.33
C LEU A 475 5.29 16.81 -18.50
N ARG A 476 5.16 15.90 -19.45
CA ARG A 476 3.92 15.27 -19.89
C ARG A 476 3.94 13.78 -19.65
N CYS A 477 2.76 13.18 -19.59
CA CYS A 477 2.57 11.72 -19.50
C CYS A 477 3.27 11.06 -18.30
N VAL A 478 3.32 11.76 -17.16
CA VAL A 478 3.68 11.16 -15.88
C VAL A 478 2.48 10.39 -15.35
N GLY A 479 2.59 9.08 -15.25
CA GLY A 479 1.60 8.21 -14.63
C GLY A 479 1.86 8.03 -13.13
N PHE A 480 0.91 7.39 -12.43
CA PHE A 480 1.06 7.02 -11.02
C PHE A 480 0.49 5.63 -10.79
N VAL A 481 1.13 4.85 -9.92
CA VAL A 481 0.55 3.57 -9.50
C VAL A 481 -0.71 3.81 -8.67
N PRO A 482 -1.79 3.02 -8.86
CA PRO A 482 -3.05 3.20 -8.13
C PRO A 482 -2.90 2.98 -6.62
N TYR A 483 -2.05 2.07 -6.18
CA TYR A 483 -1.88 1.66 -4.78
C TYR A 483 -0.80 2.45 -4.02
N GLY A 484 -0.24 3.51 -4.60
CA GLY A 484 0.84 4.25 -3.94
C GLY A 484 1.06 5.67 -4.46
N SER A 485 2.17 6.25 -4.05
CA SER A 485 2.62 7.57 -4.49
C SER A 485 3.69 7.53 -5.58
N ALA A 486 4.10 6.32 -6.02
CA ALA A 486 5.14 6.18 -7.03
C ALA A 486 4.66 6.67 -8.40
N CYS A 487 5.49 7.48 -9.08
CA CYS A 487 5.23 7.90 -10.43
C CYS A 487 5.85 6.95 -11.47
N ILE A 488 5.20 6.85 -12.61
CA ILE A 488 5.59 6.05 -13.77
C ILE A 488 6.11 7.01 -14.84
N LEU A 489 7.37 6.85 -15.24
CA LEU A 489 8.07 7.77 -16.13
C LEU A 489 8.36 7.19 -17.51
N ARG A 490 7.94 5.94 -17.79
CA ARG A 490 8.16 5.25 -19.06
C ARG A 490 7.68 6.07 -20.27
N ASP A 491 6.47 6.61 -20.16
CA ASP A 491 5.81 7.36 -21.24
C ASP A 491 6.02 8.88 -21.13
N ALA A 492 6.77 9.32 -20.11
CA ALA A 492 7.00 10.73 -19.85
C ALA A 492 7.91 11.38 -20.89
N TRP A 493 7.64 12.67 -21.18
CA TRP A 493 8.44 13.48 -22.10
C TRP A 493 8.33 14.96 -21.77
N ILE A 494 9.32 15.74 -22.21
CA ILE A 494 9.35 17.20 -22.02
C ILE A 494 8.94 17.88 -23.32
N LYS A 495 7.89 18.70 -23.27
CA LYS A 495 7.49 19.58 -24.37
C LYS A 495 8.57 20.66 -24.52
N LYS A 496 9.18 20.71 -25.70
CA LYS A 496 10.12 21.76 -26.09
C LYS A 496 9.41 23.10 -26.30
#